data_82ff685b93729e0c53dc9f71c2ecf7c5
#
_entry.id   82ff685b93729e0c53dc9f71c2ecf7c5
#
_cell.length_a   1.000
_cell.length_b   1.000
_cell.length_c   1.000
_cell.angle_alpha   90.00
_cell.angle_beta   90.00
_cell.angle_gamma   90.00
#
_symmetry.space_group_name_H-M   'P 1'
#
loop_
_entity.id
_entity.type
_entity.pdbx_description
1 polymer ?
#
loop_
_entity_poly.entity_id
_entity_poly.type
_entity_poly.pdbx_seq_one_letter_code
_entity_poly.pdbx_strand_id
1 'polypeptide(L)'
;MHYGFIGLGNLGGKLAQRLIGAGLDLTVFDLDDTQVQRLVSQGAQRAASTVALAGSVDHVITCLPSPEISSAVLTDVLDNMRQGSSLIEMSTISRDDALRFAAMAEAAEIGFLELPVTGGVHLAARGELTLLAGGPEGLLELHRPALNAMGNTLFHMGPVGAASLIKVITNMLAFIHLQACGEALMLAARGGLDLGDSWRAIAASSGTSFVHETEGQLILNGSYDIGFTMDLALKDLSFAKQFAEELGVPLELASATFARFETARQAYGGASQSPKIVKLLEDALDTPLRAPGFPAALS
;
A
#
# COMPACT_ATOMS: atom_id res chain seq x y z
N MET A 1 6.40 12.53 22.25
CA MET A 1 6.19 11.13 21.81
C MET A 1 7.32 10.75 20.88
N HIS A 2 8.01 9.70 21.21
CA HIS A 2 9.09 9.17 20.40
C HIS A 2 8.60 7.94 19.65
N TYR A 3 8.66 7.97 18.33
CA TYR A 3 8.21 6.88 17.46
C TYR A 3 9.37 6.04 16.94
N GLY A 4 9.19 4.74 16.86
CA GLY A 4 10.01 3.84 16.07
C GLY A 4 9.33 3.53 14.75
N PHE A 5 10.06 3.50 13.63
CA PHE A 5 9.51 3.12 12.33
C PHE A 5 10.33 1.97 11.74
N ILE A 6 9.67 0.85 11.46
CA ILE A 6 10.27 -0.36 10.90
C ILE A 6 9.70 -0.62 9.50
N GLY A 7 10.58 -0.76 8.53
CA GLY A 7 10.22 -0.95 7.12
C GLY A 7 10.19 0.37 6.34
N LEU A 8 11.31 0.70 5.67
CA LEU A 8 11.55 1.97 5.00
C LEU A 8 11.54 1.86 3.47
N GLY A 9 10.85 0.86 2.95
CA GLY A 9 10.68 0.67 1.51
C GLY A 9 9.97 1.85 0.81
N ASN A 10 9.42 1.60 -0.38
CA ASN A 10 8.81 2.65 -1.22
C ASN A 10 7.79 3.50 -0.47
N LEU A 11 6.91 2.89 0.31
CA LEU A 11 5.87 3.57 1.08
C LEU A 11 6.40 4.03 2.45
N GLY A 12 6.90 3.11 3.28
CA GLY A 12 7.29 3.41 4.65
C GLY A 12 8.35 4.50 4.77
N GLY A 13 9.31 4.54 3.85
CA GLY A 13 10.31 5.60 3.81
C GLY A 13 9.73 6.99 3.53
N LYS A 14 8.62 7.10 2.77
CA LYS A 14 7.92 8.38 2.56
C LYS A 14 7.13 8.78 3.80
N LEU A 15 6.47 7.83 4.45
CA LEU A 15 5.74 8.06 5.70
C LEU A 15 6.68 8.51 6.82
N ALA A 16 7.82 7.81 7.02
CA ALA A 16 8.83 8.20 7.99
C ALA A 16 9.38 9.62 7.71
N GLN A 17 9.61 9.98 6.46
CA GLN A 17 10.02 11.33 6.06
C GLN A 17 8.96 12.38 6.43
N ARG A 18 7.67 12.07 6.28
CA ARG A 18 6.58 12.98 6.68
C ARG A 18 6.55 13.20 8.19
N LEU A 19 6.77 12.16 9.00
CA LEU A 19 6.85 12.27 10.45
C LEU A 19 8.01 13.16 10.89
N ILE A 20 9.21 12.99 10.31
CA ILE A 20 10.37 13.87 10.55
C ILE A 20 10.03 15.32 10.18
N GLY A 21 9.44 15.54 8.99
CA GLY A 21 9.04 16.87 8.52
C GLY A 21 7.99 17.56 9.39
N ALA A 22 7.20 16.79 10.14
CA ALA A 22 6.25 17.28 11.13
C ALA A 22 6.89 17.56 12.51
N GLY A 23 8.21 17.34 12.66
CA GLY A 23 8.94 17.59 13.90
C GLY A 23 8.78 16.52 14.97
N LEU A 24 8.38 15.30 14.58
CA LEU A 24 8.25 14.18 15.51
C LEU A 24 9.62 13.48 15.69
N ASP A 25 9.94 13.12 16.94
CA ASP A 25 11.13 12.33 17.22
C ASP A 25 10.95 10.92 16.66
N LEU A 26 11.90 10.49 15.80
CA LEU A 26 11.82 9.25 15.07
C LEU A 26 13.11 8.45 15.15
N THR A 27 13.00 7.18 15.55
CA THR A 27 14.05 6.16 15.40
C THR A 27 13.64 5.19 14.31
N VAL A 28 14.54 4.87 13.38
CA VAL A 28 14.22 4.06 12.20
C VAL A 28 15.07 2.79 12.13
N PHE A 29 14.48 1.74 11.53
CA PHE A 29 15.16 0.49 11.22
C PHE A 29 14.65 -0.09 9.90
N ASP A 30 15.58 -0.55 9.07
CA ASP A 30 15.35 -1.37 7.87
C ASP A 30 16.57 -2.27 7.65
N LEU A 31 16.41 -3.34 6.89
CA LEU A 31 17.50 -4.19 6.43
C LEU A 31 18.35 -3.51 5.34
N ASP A 32 17.74 -2.59 4.56
CA ASP A 32 18.45 -1.75 3.60
C ASP A 32 19.04 -0.51 4.28
N ASP A 33 20.34 -0.57 4.54
CA ASP A 33 21.08 0.52 5.16
C ASP A 33 21.00 1.85 4.40
N THR A 34 20.82 1.80 3.07
CA THR A 34 20.69 3.00 2.23
C THR A 34 19.43 3.79 2.61
N GLN A 35 18.32 3.11 2.87
CA GLN A 35 17.07 3.75 3.31
C GLN A 35 17.23 4.36 4.71
N VAL A 36 17.89 3.64 5.61
CA VAL A 36 18.18 4.14 6.97
C VAL A 36 19.00 5.41 6.90
N GLN A 37 20.14 5.40 6.18
CA GLN A 37 21.04 6.56 6.07
C GLN A 37 20.34 7.79 5.47
N ARG A 38 19.46 7.58 4.48
CA ARG A 38 18.66 8.66 3.90
C ARG A 38 17.81 9.37 4.94
N LEU A 39 17.16 8.66 5.86
CA LEU A 39 16.31 9.27 6.89
C LEU A 39 17.12 9.81 8.06
N VAL A 40 18.24 9.20 8.40
CA VAL A 40 19.18 9.73 9.39
C VAL A 40 19.73 11.09 8.94
N SER A 41 20.05 11.27 7.67
CA SER A 41 20.47 12.57 7.12
C SER A 41 19.38 13.65 7.21
N GLN A 42 18.13 13.27 7.43
CA GLN A 42 16.98 14.16 7.62
C GLN A 42 16.57 14.36 9.09
N GLY A 43 17.29 13.76 10.03
CA GLY A 43 17.09 13.95 11.47
C GLY A 43 16.53 12.74 12.23
N ALA A 44 16.30 11.59 11.59
CA ALA A 44 15.96 10.37 12.32
C ALA A 44 17.17 9.80 13.09
N GLN A 45 16.89 9.08 14.17
CA GLN A 45 17.89 8.25 14.85
C GLN A 45 17.92 6.86 14.23
N ARG A 46 19.07 6.21 14.22
CA ARG A 46 19.24 4.83 13.76
C ARG A 46 19.13 3.85 14.91
N ALA A 47 18.35 2.79 14.75
CA ALA A 47 18.42 1.63 15.64
C ALA A 47 19.35 0.54 15.06
N ALA A 48 19.98 -0.23 15.97
CA ALA A 48 20.84 -1.35 15.58
C ALA A 48 20.05 -2.62 15.23
N SER A 49 18.82 -2.75 15.75
CA SER A 49 17.90 -3.87 15.48
C SER A 49 16.46 -3.46 15.80
N THR A 50 15.49 -4.30 15.41
CA THR A 50 14.08 -4.17 15.80
C THR A 50 13.89 -4.17 17.32
N VAL A 51 14.60 -5.05 18.03
CA VAL A 51 14.64 -5.13 19.51
C VAL A 51 15.16 -3.84 20.14
N ALA A 52 16.29 -3.33 19.65
CA ALA A 52 16.87 -2.08 20.17
C ALA A 52 15.95 -0.88 19.91
N LEU A 53 15.26 -0.85 18.76
CA LEU A 53 14.27 0.18 18.47
C LEU A 53 13.11 0.09 19.45
N ALA A 54 12.48 -1.06 19.59
CA ALA A 54 11.31 -1.27 20.45
C ALA A 54 11.56 -0.85 21.91
N GLY A 55 12.74 -1.15 22.47
CA GLY A 55 13.11 -0.78 23.83
C GLY A 55 13.43 0.71 24.04
N SER A 56 13.63 1.48 22.95
CA SER A 56 14.06 2.88 23.01
C SER A 56 12.96 3.92 22.76
N VAL A 57 11.79 3.49 22.29
CA VAL A 57 10.71 4.40 21.84
C VAL A 57 9.44 4.23 22.66
N ASP A 58 8.50 5.18 22.52
CA ASP A 58 7.19 5.11 23.16
C ASP A 58 6.19 4.31 22.32
N HIS A 59 6.28 4.39 21.00
CA HIS A 59 5.34 3.76 20.06
C HIS A 59 6.09 3.23 18.85
N VAL A 60 5.62 2.13 18.28
CA VAL A 60 6.22 1.53 17.07
C VAL A 60 5.24 1.57 15.92
N ILE A 61 5.73 1.93 14.73
CA ILE A 61 5.01 1.87 13.45
C ILE A 61 5.72 0.84 12.57
N THR A 62 4.95 -0.07 11.96
CA THR A 62 5.46 -1.08 11.02
C THR A 62 4.82 -0.89 9.64
N CYS A 63 5.63 -1.01 8.58
CA CYS A 63 5.17 -0.96 7.19
C CYS A 63 5.97 -1.96 6.35
N LEU A 64 5.52 -3.21 6.35
CA LEU A 64 6.26 -4.39 5.90
C LEU A 64 5.59 -5.05 4.69
N PRO A 65 6.33 -5.84 3.87
CA PRO A 65 5.82 -6.33 2.60
C PRO A 65 4.85 -7.50 2.70
N SER A 66 4.88 -8.28 3.80
CA SER A 66 4.03 -9.46 3.95
C SER A 66 3.66 -9.75 5.41
N PRO A 67 2.54 -10.50 5.64
CA PRO A 67 2.13 -10.91 6.98
C PRO A 67 3.17 -11.77 7.71
N GLU A 68 3.92 -12.60 6.99
CA GLU A 68 4.97 -13.46 7.56
C GLU A 68 6.10 -12.62 8.14
N ILE A 69 6.52 -11.59 7.39
CA ILE A 69 7.56 -10.65 7.85
C ILE A 69 7.04 -9.82 9.01
N SER A 70 5.79 -9.32 8.94
CA SER A 70 5.14 -8.63 10.06
C SER A 70 5.11 -9.53 11.29
N SER A 71 4.69 -10.78 11.16
CA SER A 71 4.63 -11.73 12.28
C SER A 71 6.00 -11.94 12.95
N ALA A 72 7.06 -12.13 12.16
CA ALA A 72 8.41 -12.31 12.70
C ALA A 72 8.91 -11.06 13.43
N VAL A 73 8.72 -9.88 12.83
CA VAL A 73 9.12 -8.61 13.44
C VAL A 73 8.32 -8.30 14.70
N LEU A 74 7.01 -8.54 14.70
CA LEU A 74 6.14 -8.22 15.82
C LEU A 74 6.42 -9.09 17.05
N THR A 75 6.85 -10.34 16.88
CA THR A 75 7.29 -11.19 17.99
C THR A 75 8.43 -10.51 18.76
N ASP A 76 9.48 -10.10 18.05
CA ASP A 76 10.63 -9.43 18.68
C ASP A 76 10.27 -8.05 19.26
N VAL A 77 9.40 -7.32 18.55
CA VAL A 77 9.03 -5.93 18.92
C VAL A 77 8.19 -5.93 20.19
N LEU A 78 7.12 -6.73 20.24
CA LEU A 78 6.18 -6.75 21.36
C LEU A 78 6.84 -7.18 22.68
N ASP A 79 7.75 -8.16 22.63
CA ASP A 79 8.49 -8.63 23.82
C ASP A 79 9.43 -7.57 24.42
N ASN A 80 9.76 -6.53 23.65
CA ASN A 80 10.72 -5.49 24.04
C ASN A 80 10.12 -4.08 24.16
N MET A 81 8.86 -3.89 23.81
CA MET A 81 8.14 -2.63 24.04
C MET A 81 7.79 -2.46 25.52
N ARG A 82 7.67 -1.20 25.95
CA ARG A 82 7.18 -0.89 27.31
C ARG A 82 5.67 -1.13 27.40
N GLN A 83 5.21 -1.68 28.50
CA GLN A 83 3.78 -1.79 28.80
C GLN A 83 3.10 -0.41 28.73
N GLY A 84 1.90 -0.37 28.21
CA GLY A 84 1.14 0.87 27.98
C GLY A 84 1.55 1.67 26.75
N SER A 85 2.57 1.22 26.00
CA SER A 85 2.90 1.77 24.67
C SER A 85 1.93 1.27 23.59
N SER A 86 2.14 1.61 22.34
CA SER A 86 1.28 1.14 21.23
C SER A 86 2.05 0.79 19.96
N LEU A 87 1.50 -0.15 19.23
CA LEU A 87 1.93 -0.60 17.92
C LEU A 87 0.92 -0.15 16.86
N ILE A 88 1.40 0.47 15.78
CA ILE A 88 0.62 0.86 14.60
C ILE A 88 1.09 0.00 13.43
N GLU A 89 0.26 -0.90 12.96
CA GLU A 89 0.55 -1.78 11.82
C GLU A 89 -0.04 -1.21 10.54
N MET A 90 0.82 -0.80 9.60
CA MET A 90 0.42 -0.16 8.35
C MET A 90 0.52 -1.08 7.14
N SER A 91 1.00 -2.32 7.32
CA SER A 91 1.13 -3.29 6.22
C SER A 91 -0.25 -3.73 5.72
N THR A 92 -0.34 -4.11 4.45
CA THR A 92 -1.54 -4.79 3.93
C THR A 92 -1.48 -6.26 4.30
N ILE A 93 -2.32 -6.65 5.24
CA ILE A 93 -2.42 -7.99 5.84
C ILE A 93 -3.86 -8.50 5.75
N SER A 94 -4.07 -9.79 6.03
CA SER A 94 -5.41 -10.36 6.14
C SER A 94 -6.10 -9.89 7.43
N ARG A 95 -7.42 -10.06 7.47
CA ARG A 95 -8.20 -9.79 8.69
C ARG A 95 -7.75 -10.68 9.84
N ASP A 96 -7.49 -11.94 9.57
CA ASP A 96 -7.05 -12.91 10.58
C ASP A 96 -5.67 -12.56 11.14
N ASP A 97 -4.75 -12.10 10.29
CA ASP A 97 -3.46 -11.59 10.75
C ASP A 97 -3.62 -10.37 11.64
N ALA A 98 -4.48 -9.41 11.26
CA ALA A 98 -4.74 -8.24 12.08
C ALA A 98 -5.28 -8.60 13.47
N LEU A 99 -6.25 -9.52 13.54
CA LEU A 99 -6.81 -10.03 14.80
C LEU A 99 -5.76 -10.78 15.62
N ARG A 100 -4.92 -11.58 14.98
CA ARG A 100 -3.84 -12.32 15.64
C ARG A 100 -2.79 -11.37 16.22
N PHE A 101 -2.40 -10.34 15.47
CA PHE A 101 -1.43 -9.33 15.93
C PHE A 101 -2.00 -8.49 17.09
N ALA A 102 -3.28 -8.14 17.02
CA ALA A 102 -3.95 -7.47 18.13
C ALA A 102 -3.96 -8.33 19.41
N ALA A 103 -4.23 -9.63 19.30
CA ALA A 103 -4.18 -10.53 20.44
C ALA A 103 -2.76 -10.68 21.03
N MET A 104 -1.74 -10.71 20.17
CA MET A 104 -0.33 -10.70 20.62
C MET A 104 0.02 -9.41 21.38
N ALA A 105 -0.41 -8.27 20.85
CA ALA A 105 -0.19 -6.95 21.48
C ALA A 105 -0.92 -6.86 22.84
N GLU A 106 -2.19 -7.31 22.91
CA GLU A 106 -2.97 -7.36 24.14
C GLU A 106 -2.30 -8.23 25.23
N ALA A 107 -1.77 -9.39 24.85
CA ALA A 107 -1.04 -10.27 25.76
C ALA A 107 0.25 -9.63 26.33
N ALA A 108 0.86 -8.71 25.59
CA ALA A 108 2.01 -7.91 25.99
C ALA A 108 1.62 -6.59 26.69
N GLU A 109 0.36 -6.32 26.92
CA GLU A 109 -0.18 -5.04 27.44
C GLU A 109 0.18 -3.83 26.57
N ILE A 110 0.24 -4.03 25.24
CA ILE A 110 0.52 -3.02 24.22
C ILE A 110 -0.76 -2.68 23.46
N GLY A 111 -1.05 -1.40 23.29
CA GLY A 111 -2.15 -0.96 22.44
C GLY A 111 -1.91 -1.29 20.96
N PHE A 112 -2.93 -1.73 20.23
CA PHE A 112 -2.81 -2.07 18.82
C PHE A 112 -3.77 -1.25 17.95
N LEU A 113 -3.23 -0.66 16.88
CA LEU A 113 -3.98 0.04 15.86
C LEU A 113 -3.57 -0.50 14.49
N GLU A 114 -4.50 -1.09 13.74
CA GLU A 114 -4.27 -1.35 12.32
C GLU A 114 -4.51 -0.06 11.52
N LEU A 115 -3.60 0.25 10.59
CA LEU A 115 -3.64 1.50 9.84
C LEU A 115 -3.16 1.32 8.39
N PRO A 116 -3.74 0.42 7.61
CA PRO A 116 -3.44 0.36 6.19
C PRO A 116 -3.84 1.66 5.49
N VAL A 117 -3.18 1.94 4.37
CA VAL A 117 -3.34 3.20 3.64
C VAL A 117 -3.70 2.97 2.18
N THR A 118 -4.27 3.99 1.53
CA THR A 118 -4.52 4.00 0.09
C THR A 118 -4.19 5.36 -0.52
N GLY A 119 -3.86 5.39 -1.83
CA GLY A 119 -3.47 6.58 -2.58
C GLY A 119 -2.13 6.46 -3.31
N GLY A 120 -1.29 5.46 -2.97
CA GLY A 120 -0.02 5.21 -3.65
C GLY A 120 1.17 6.04 -3.13
N VAL A 121 2.36 5.71 -3.64
CA VAL A 121 3.64 6.27 -3.15
C VAL A 121 3.77 7.77 -3.40
N HIS A 122 3.19 8.28 -4.50
CA HIS A 122 3.22 9.71 -4.84
C HIS A 122 2.40 10.55 -3.84
N LEU A 123 1.22 10.09 -3.39
CA LEU A 123 0.45 10.76 -2.34
C LEU A 123 1.12 10.63 -0.97
N ALA A 124 1.78 9.50 -0.68
CA ALA A 124 2.57 9.34 0.54
C ALA A 124 3.68 10.38 0.66
N ALA A 125 4.36 10.69 -0.46
CA ALA A 125 5.42 11.70 -0.48
C ALA A 125 4.90 13.12 -0.11
N ARG A 126 3.62 13.40 -0.39
CA ARG A 126 2.98 14.69 -0.08
C ARG A 126 2.25 14.71 1.26
N GLY A 127 2.07 13.56 1.92
CA GLY A 127 1.24 13.44 3.14
C GLY A 127 -0.26 13.51 2.84
N GLU A 128 -0.68 13.07 1.66
CA GLU A 128 -2.05 13.16 1.15
C GLU A 128 -2.74 11.79 1.07
N LEU A 129 -2.23 10.80 1.80
CA LEU A 129 -2.84 9.47 1.82
C LEU A 129 -4.22 9.50 2.50
N THR A 130 -5.06 8.55 2.09
CA THR A 130 -6.20 8.13 2.88
C THR A 130 -5.75 7.03 3.84
N LEU A 131 -5.97 7.26 5.13
CA LEU A 131 -5.67 6.35 6.22
C LEU A 131 -6.95 5.61 6.62
N LEU A 132 -6.85 4.30 6.74
CA LEU A 132 -7.97 3.43 7.14
C LEU A 132 -7.63 2.85 8.52
N ALA A 133 -8.30 3.28 9.57
CA ALA A 133 -7.96 2.89 10.93
C ALA A 133 -8.95 1.84 11.48
N GLY A 134 -8.43 0.80 12.11
CA GLY A 134 -9.19 -0.17 12.89
C GLY A 134 -8.57 -0.35 14.26
N GLY A 135 -9.41 -0.30 15.30
CA GLY A 135 -8.97 -0.42 16.68
C GLY A 135 -9.60 0.64 17.61
N PRO A 136 -9.10 0.76 18.86
CA PRO A 136 -9.68 1.67 19.85
C PRO A 136 -9.57 3.14 19.44
N GLU A 137 -10.68 3.89 19.54
CA GLU A 137 -10.73 5.32 19.21
C GLU A 137 -9.74 6.15 20.04
N GLY A 138 -9.52 5.78 21.30
CA GLY A 138 -8.56 6.46 22.16
C GLY A 138 -7.12 6.39 21.65
N LEU A 139 -6.71 5.27 21.03
CA LEU A 139 -5.41 5.15 20.37
C LEU A 139 -5.34 5.99 19.09
N LEU A 140 -6.43 6.04 18.34
CA LEU A 140 -6.53 6.88 17.14
C LEU A 140 -6.31 8.36 17.51
N GLU A 141 -6.98 8.85 18.55
CA GLU A 141 -6.82 10.22 19.02
C GLU A 141 -5.42 10.50 19.59
N LEU A 142 -4.83 9.55 20.32
CA LEU A 142 -3.48 9.66 20.83
C LEU A 142 -2.48 9.91 19.69
N HIS A 143 -2.62 9.20 18.57
CA HIS A 143 -1.73 9.29 17.42
C HIS A 143 -2.12 10.33 16.37
N ARG A 144 -3.19 11.08 16.57
CA ARG A 144 -3.72 12.07 15.62
C ARG A 144 -2.65 12.99 15.00
N PRO A 145 -1.67 13.54 15.77
CA PRO A 145 -0.63 14.38 15.17
C PRO A 145 0.25 13.62 14.15
N ALA A 146 0.61 12.37 14.44
CA ALA A 146 1.40 11.53 13.52
C ALA A 146 0.56 11.13 12.30
N LEU A 147 -0.72 10.79 12.50
CA LEU A 147 -1.62 10.42 11.41
C LEU A 147 -1.83 11.60 10.45
N ASN A 148 -2.05 12.81 10.95
CA ASN A 148 -2.22 14.01 10.12
C ASN A 148 -0.95 14.39 9.34
N ALA A 149 0.23 13.95 9.77
CA ALA A 149 1.46 14.15 9.00
C ALA A 149 1.55 13.20 7.79
N MET A 150 0.96 12.01 7.89
CA MET A 150 1.03 10.95 6.87
C MET A 150 -0.11 11.00 5.85
N GLY A 151 -1.26 11.53 6.23
CA GLY A 151 -2.44 11.60 5.37
C GLY A 151 -3.36 12.77 5.67
N ASN A 152 -4.17 13.16 4.70
CA ASN A 152 -5.14 14.24 4.82
C ASN A 152 -6.59 13.75 5.00
N THR A 153 -6.81 12.46 4.85
CA THR A 153 -8.12 11.81 5.00
C THR A 153 -7.98 10.61 5.93
N LEU A 154 -8.83 10.50 6.93
CA LEU A 154 -8.80 9.42 7.90
C LEU A 154 -10.21 8.87 8.12
N PHE A 155 -10.35 7.56 7.94
CA PHE A 155 -11.57 6.83 8.27
C PHE A 155 -11.32 5.88 9.44
N HIS A 156 -12.08 6.00 10.52
CA HIS A 156 -12.16 4.98 11.55
C HIS A 156 -13.19 3.93 11.13
N MET A 157 -12.71 2.77 10.72
CA MET A 157 -13.54 1.70 10.15
C MET A 157 -14.22 0.84 11.21
N GLY A 158 -13.85 1.00 12.50
CA GLY A 158 -14.39 0.24 13.61
C GLY A 158 -13.33 -0.60 14.33
N PRO A 159 -13.67 -1.80 14.82
CA PRO A 159 -12.73 -2.66 15.52
C PRO A 159 -11.61 -3.16 14.60
N VAL A 160 -10.56 -3.72 15.21
CA VAL A 160 -9.47 -4.40 14.46
C VAL A 160 -10.05 -5.44 13.50
N GLY A 161 -9.49 -5.52 12.29
CA GLY A 161 -9.94 -6.34 11.17
C GLY A 161 -10.85 -5.59 10.19
N ALA A 162 -11.46 -4.48 10.59
CA ALA A 162 -12.34 -3.69 9.72
C ALA A 162 -11.52 -2.90 8.67
N ALA A 163 -10.38 -2.34 9.09
CA ALA A 163 -9.53 -1.59 8.18
C ALA A 163 -8.80 -2.50 7.18
N SER A 164 -8.35 -3.68 7.60
CA SER A 164 -7.79 -4.69 6.69
C SER A 164 -8.81 -5.14 5.65
N LEU A 165 -10.06 -5.37 6.04
CA LEU A 165 -11.13 -5.75 5.11
C LEU A 165 -11.35 -4.67 4.04
N ILE A 166 -11.58 -3.41 4.45
CA ILE A 166 -11.82 -2.33 3.48
C ILE A 166 -10.58 -2.05 2.62
N LYS A 167 -9.37 -2.18 3.17
CA LYS A 167 -8.14 -2.03 2.40
C LYS A 167 -8.04 -3.06 1.27
N VAL A 168 -8.34 -4.32 1.55
CA VAL A 168 -8.35 -5.38 0.54
C VAL A 168 -9.42 -5.11 -0.53
N ILE A 169 -10.62 -4.63 -0.14
CA ILE A 169 -11.68 -4.24 -1.06
C ILE A 169 -11.21 -3.11 -1.98
N THR A 170 -10.56 -2.07 -1.45
CA THR A 170 -10.07 -0.95 -2.28
C THR A 170 -9.00 -1.40 -3.28
N ASN A 171 -8.08 -2.29 -2.87
CA ASN A 171 -7.05 -2.81 -3.76
C ASN A 171 -7.62 -3.76 -4.81
N MET A 172 -8.56 -4.63 -4.44
CA MET A 172 -9.30 -5.47 -5.40
C MET A 172 -9.94 -4.61 -6.50
N LEU A 173 -10.65 -3.55 -6.13
CA LEU A 173 -11.25 -2.61 -7.09
C LEU A 173 -10.19 -1.93 -7.97
N ALA A 174 -9.06 -1.48 -7.39
CA ALA A 174 -7.99 -0.86 -8.16
C ALA A 174 -7.42 -1.80 -9.23
N PHE A 175 -7.22 -3.08 -8.93
CA PHE A 175 -6.71 -4.05 -9.91
C PHE A 175 -7.75 -4.40 -10.99
N ILE A 176 -9.04 -4.46 -10.65
CA ILE A 176 -10.12 -4.60 -11.64
C ILE A 176 -10.14 -3.37 -12.57
N HIS A 177 -10.04 -2.18 -12.01
CA HIS A 177 -10.00 -0.93 -12.78
C HIS A 177 -8.74 -0.85 -13.67
N LEU A 178 -7.60 -1.38 -13.21
CA LEU A 178 -6.39 -1.44 -14.01
C LEU A 178 -6.56 -2.33 -15.26
N GLN A 179 -7.13 -3.52 -15.06
CA GLN A 179 -7.45 -4.42 -16.18
C GLN A 179 -8.44 -3.74 -17.14
N ALA A 180 -9.52 -3.16 -16.63
CA ALA A 180 -10.53 -2.47 -17.42
C ALA A 180 -9.95 -1.27 -18.18
N CYS A 181 -9.05 -0.48 -17.54
CA CYS A 181 -8.35 0.62 -18.19
C CYS A 181 -7.53 0.14 -19.40
N GLY A 182 -6.80 -0.96 -19.24
CA GLY A 182 -6.02 -1.56 -20.34
C GLY A 182 -6.89 -2.02 -21.50
N GLU A 183 -8.01 -2.67 -21.21
CA GLU A 183 -8.98 -3.12 -22.24
C GLU A 183 -9.63 -1.94 -22.97
N ALA A 184 -10.03 -0.90 -22.23
CA ALA A 184 -10.63 0.30 -22.81
C ALA A 184 -9.66 1.06 -23.73
N LEU A 185 -8.41 1.26 -23.29
CA LEU A 185 -7.37 1.91 -24.09
C LEU A 185 -7.01 1.06 -25.32
N MET A 186 -6.97 -0.27 -25.19
CA MET A 186 -6.71 -1.17 -26.31
C MET A 186 -7.85 -1.13 -27.35
N LEU A 187 -9.09 -1.10 -26.89
CA LEU A 187 -10.25 -0.98 -27.78
C LEU A 187 -10.22 0.36 -28.54
N ALA A 188 -9.87 1.46 -27.86
CA ALA A 188 -9.70 2.77 -28.48
C ALA A 188 -8.59 2.75 -29.55
N ALA A 189 -7.41 2.18 -29.23
CA ALA A 189 -6.29 2.05 -30.16
C ALA A 189 -6.66 1.24 -31.41
N ARG A 190 -7.29 0.09 -31.23
CA ARG A 190 -7.73 -0.78 -32.34
C ARG A 190 -8.87 -0.16 -33.13
N GLY A 191 -9.67 0.71 -32.52
CA GLY A 191 -10.70 1.50 -33.15
C GLY A 191 -10.17 2.72 -33.95
N GLY A 192 -8.85 2.97 -33.91
CA GLY A 192 -8.19 4.07 -34.60
C GLY A 192 -8.34 5.43 -33.94
N LEU A 193 -8.69 5.46 -32.64
CA LEU A 193 -8.79 6.70 -31.88
C LEU A 193 -7.42 7.15 -31.39
N ASP A 194 -7.22 8.48 -31.25
CA ASP A 194 -6.07 9.01 -30.52
C ASP A 194 -6.14 8.60 -29.04
N LEU A 195 -5.05 8.02 -28.54
CA LEU A 195 -5.02 7.49 -27.16
C LEU A 195 -5.01 8.59 -26.11
N GLY A 196 -4.38 9.73 -26.38
CA GLY A 196 -4.37 10.89 -25.48
C GLY A 196 -5.77 11.50 -25.34
N ASP A 197 -6.49 11.67 -26.45
CA ASP A 197 -7.87 12.13 -26.44
C ASP A 197 -8.80 11.11 -25.79
N SER A 198 -8.61 9.83 -26.06
CA SER A 198 -9.37 8.73 -25.45
C SER A 198 -9.21 8.72 -23.92
N TRP A 199 -7.96 8.86 -23.43
CA TRP A 199 -7.69 8.93 -21.99
C TRP A 199 -8.40 10.13 -21.34
N ARG A 200 -8.32 11.33 -21.98
CA ARG A 200 -9.01 12.54 -21.50
C ARG A 200 -10.53 12.40 -21.49
N ALA A 201 -11.08 11.81 -22.54
CA ALA A 201 -12.53 11.58 -22.65
C ALA A 201 -13.03 10.60 -21.58
N ILE A 202 -12.30 9.51 -21.31
CA ILE A 202 -12.61 8.57 -20.24
C ILE A 202 -12.51 9.26 -18.87
N ALA A 203 -11.42 10.02 -18.62
CA ALA A 203 -11.24 10.76 -17.38
C ALA A 203 -12.39 11.75 -17.08
N ALA A 204 -12.99 12.33 -18.13
CA ALA A 204 -14.12 13.25 -18.02
C ALA A 204 -15.51 12.56 -18.01
N SER A 205 -15.56 11.24 -18.00
CA SER A 205 -16.80 10.46 -18.10
C SER A 205 -17.08 9.62 -16.85
N SER A 206 -18.24 8.97 -16.82
CA SER A 206 -18.59 7.97 -15.79
C SER A 206 -17.73 6.71 -15.83
N GLY A 207 -16.92 6.51 -16.86
CA GLY A 207 -15.96 5.40 -16.97
C GLY A 207 -14.61 5.67 -16.27
N THR A 208 -14.41 6.83 -15.66
CA THR A 208 -13.17 7.14 -14.96
C THR A 208 -12.97 6.31 -13.69
N SER A 209 -11.72 6.22 -13.26
CA SER A 209 -11.33 5.71 -11.95
C SER A 209 -10.01 6.36 -11.53
N PHE A 210 -9.69 6.33 -10.23
CA PHE A 210 -8.38 6.78 -9.74
C PHE A 210 -7.23 6.10 -10.51
N VAL A 211 -7.35 4.80 -10.78
CA VAL A 211 -6.36 4.03 -11.54
C VAL A 211 -6.24 4.49 -12.99
N HIS A 212 -7.35 4.82 -13.65
CA HIS A 212 -7.31 5.40 -14.99
C HIS A 212 -6.54 6.74 -15.01
N GLU A 213 -6.78 7.58 -14.02
CA GLU A 213 -6.15 8.90 -13.93
C GLU A 213 -4.68 8.86 -13.49
N THR A 214 -4.23 7.80 -12.84
CA THR A 214 -2.85 7.60 -12.36
C THR A 214 -2.08 6.60 -13.24
N GLU A 215 -2.33 5.32 -13.09
CA GLU A 215 -1.62 4.24 -13.79
C GLU A 215 -1.84 4.26 -15.30
N GLY A 216 -3.01 4.72 -15.74
CA GLY A 216 -3.30 4.94 -17.16
C GLY A 216 -2.29 5.87 -17.83
N GLN A 217 -1.81 6.91 -17.13
CA GLN A 217 -0.76 7.79 -17.63
C GLN A 217 0.58 7.06 -17.80
N LEU A 218 0.93 6.19 -16.83
CA LEU A 218 2.18 5.42 -16.86
C LEU A 218 2.16 4.33 -17.94
N ILE A 219 0.99 3.78 -18.25
CA ILE A 219 0.77 2.87 -19.40
C ILE A 219 1.02 3.64 -20.70
N LEU A 220 0.40 4.81 -20.88
CA LEU A 220 0.53 5.62 -22.08
C LEU A 220 1.95 6.19 -22.28
N ASN A 221 2.70 6.43 -21.20
CA ASN A 221 4.12 6.75 -21.27
C ASN A 221 4.97 5.51 -21.60
N GLY A 222 4.58 4.32 -21.14
CA GLY A 222 5.33 3.06 -21.26
C GLY A 222 6.29 2.76 -20.13
N SER A 223 6.31 3.56 -19.07
CA SER A 223 7.12 3.29 -17.87
C SER A 223 6.52 2.18 -17.01
N TYR A 224 5.20 2.15 -16.87
CA TYR A 224 4.43 1.29 -15.94
C TYR A 224 4.85 1.46 -14.46
N ASP A 225 5.66 2.46 -14.13
CA ASP A 225 6.33 2.57 -12.82
C ASP A 225 5.43 3.22 -11.76
N ILE A 226 4.58 2.41 -11.14
CA ILE A 226 3.71 2.82 -10.02
C ILE A 226 4.33 2.58 -8.64
N GLY A 227 5.46 1.88 -8.57
CA GLY A 227 6.08 1.49 -7.29
C GLY A 227 5.37 0.34 -6.57
N PHE A 228 4.56 -0.47 -7.29
CA PHE A 228 3.82 -1.59 -6.76
C PHE A 228 3.96 -2.82 -7.68
N THR A 229 4.43 -3.95 -7.13
CA THR A 229 4.80 -5.12 -7.94
C THR A 229 3.63 -6.08 -8.23
N MET A 230 3.81 -6.97 -9.22
CA MET A 230 2.85 -8.05 -9.50
C MET A 230 2.64 -8.98 -8.32
N ASP A 231 3.73 -9.34 -7.61
CA ASP A 231 3.62 -10.21 -6.42
C ASP A 231 2.79 -9.57 -5.32
N LEU A 232 2.93 -8.25 -5.09
CA LEU A 232 2.09 -7.52 -4.14
C LEU A 232 0.63 -7.47 -4.58
N ALA A 233 0.37 -7.30 -5.88
CA ALA A 233 -1.00 -7.30 -6.40
C ALA A 233 -1.67 -8.68 -6.24
N LEU A 234 -0.96 -9.75 -6.54
CA LEU A 234 -1.45 -11.12 -6.35
C LEU A 234 -1.69 -11.45 -4.88
N LYS A 235 -0.79 -11.01 -3.98
CA LYS A 235 -0.98 -11.14 -2.54
C LYS A 235 -2.29 -10.49 -2.09
N ASP A 236 -2.52 -9.23 -2.45
CA ASP A 236 -3.73 -8.51 -2.04
C ASP A 236 -5.01 -9.10 -2.65
N LEU A 237 -4.96 -9.53 -3.92
CA LEU A 237 -6.08 -10.25 -4.55
C LEU A 237 -6.34 -11.62 -3.91
N SER A 238 -5.31 -12.30 -3.39
CA SER A 238 -5.50 -13.56 -2.67
C SER A 238 -6.28 -13.35 -1.36
N PHE A 239 -6.04 -12.25 -0.65
CA PHE A 239 -6.85 -11.88 0.51
C PHE A 239 -8.31 -11.58 0.15
N ALA A 240 -8.56 -10.93 -1.00
CA ALA A 240 -9.92 -10.71 -1.47
C ALA A 240 -10.66 -12.03 -1.73
N LYS A 241 -9.98 -13.03 -2.32
CA LYS A 241 -10.53 -14.37 -2.51
C LYS A 241 -10.80 -15.08 -1.19
N GLN A 242 -9.88 -15.01 -0.24
CA GLN A 242 -10.07 -15.57 1.09
C GLN A 242 -11.30 -14.97 1.78
N PHE A 243 -11.44 -13.64 1.80
CA PHE A 243 -12.62 -12.98 2.38
C PHE A 243 -13.93 -13.35 1.66
N ALA A 244 -13.87 -13.53 0.34
CA ALA A 244 -15.02 -13.97 -0.44
C ALA A 244 -15.50 -15.37 -0.03
N GLU A 245 -14.56 -16.30 0.18
CA GLU A 245 -14.85 -17.66 0.66
C GLU A 245 -15.44 -17.63 2.07
N GLU A 246 -14.82 -16.88 2.99
CA GLU A 246 -15.30 -16.75 4.39
C GLU A 246 -16.69 -16.12 4.49
N LEU A 247 -17.00 -15.14 3.63
CA LEU A 247 -18.26 -14.39 3.65
C LEU A 247 -19.31 -14.94 2.67
N GLY A 248 -18.99 -15.97 1.89
CA GLY A 248 -19.90 -16.57 0.91
C GLY A 248 -20.25 -15.62 -0.26
N VAL A 249 -19.34 -14.72 -0.64
CA VAL A 249 -19.56 -13.73 -1.71
C VAL A 249 -18.84 -14.18 -2.99
N PRO A 250 -19.53 -14.49 -4.10
CA PRO A 250 -18.86 -14.80 -5.35
C PRO A 250 -18.23 -13.54 -5.97
N LEU A 251 -16.92 -13.59 -6.28
CA LEU A 251 -16.15 -12.49 -6.87
C LEU A 251 -15.72 -12.85 -8.31
N GLU A 252 -16.64 -12.73 -9.28
CA GLU A 252 -16.37 -13.09 -10.68
C GLU A 252 -15.27 -12.20 -11.30
N LEU A 253 -15.39 -10.87 -11.19
CA LEU A 253 -14.44 -9.91 -11.78
C LEU A 253 -13.07 -10.03 -11.12
N ALA A 254 -13.00 -10.12 -9.79
CA ALA A 254 -11.75 -10.27 -9.08
C ALA A 254 -11.05 -11.59 -9.43
N SER A 255 -11.80 -12.67 -9.60
CA SER A 255 -11.27 -13.98 -9.99
C SER A 255 -10.68 -13.94 -11.41
N ALA A 256 -11.35 -13.31 -12.36
CA ALA A 256 -10.85 -13.11 -13.71
C ALA A 256 -9.59 -12.23 -13.71
N THR A 257 -9.58 -11.15 -12.93
CA THR A 257 -8.42 -10.25 -12.77
C THR A 257 -7.24 -10.98 -12.14
N PHE A 258 -7.47 -11.78 -11.09
CA PHE A 258 -6.43 -12.59 -10.45
C PHE A 258 -5.74 -13.52 -11.47
N ALA A 259 -6.51 -14.29 -12.24
CA ALA A 259 -5.96 -15.20 -13.26
C ALA A 259 -5.14 -14.43 -14.32
N ARG A 260 -5.56 -13.20 -14.64
CA ARG A 260 -4.81 -12.35 -15.57
C ARG A 260 -3.49 -11.87 -14.98
N PHE A 261 -3.46 -11.51 -13.69
CA PHE A 261 -2.23 -11.18 -12.97
C PHE A 261 -1.28 -12.37 -12.86
N GLU A 262 -1.79 -13.60 -12.64
CA GLU A 262 -0.95 -14.82 -12.66
C GLU A 262 -0.27 -15.01 -14.04
N THR A 263 -1.03 -14.81 -15.13
CA THR A 263 -0.48 -14.86 -16.49
C THR A 263 0.60 -13.81 -16.71
N ALA A 264 0.35 -12.57 -16.26
CA ALA A 264 1.32 -11.47 -16.38
C ALA A 264 2.58 -11.72 -15.53
N ARG A 265 2.42 -12.27 -14.33
CA ARG A 265 3.54 -12.69 -13.47
C ARG A 265 4.43 -13.73 -14.14
N GLN A 266 3.82 -14.72 -14.80
CA GLN A 266 4.56 -15.74 -15.56
C GLN A 266 5.31 -15.12 -16.76
N ALA A 267 4.72 -14.15 -17.44
CA ALA A 267 5.31 -13.52 -18.63
C ALA A 267 6.41 -12.50 -18.27
N TYR A 268 6.25 -11.72 -17.20
CA TYR A 268 7.10 -10.55 -16.93
C TYR A 268 7.83 -10.61 -15.57
N GLY A 269 7.57 -11.63 -14.76
CA GLY A 269 8.16 -11.82 -13.42
C GLY A 269 7.41 -11.08 -12.31
N GLY A 270 7.48 -11.63 -11.09
CA GLY A 270 6.76 -11.11 -9.91
C GLY A 270 7.22 -9.74 -9.43
N ALA A 271 8.49 -9.41 -9.63
CA ALA A 271 9.06 -8.10 -9.29
C ALA A 271 8.70 -6.99 -10.31
N SER A 272 8.07 -7.33 -11.44
CA SER A 272 7.59 -6.34 -12.41
C SER A 272 6.47 -5.49 -11.83
N GLN A 273 6.36 -4.24 -12.28
CA GLN A 273 5.32 -3.31 -11.88
C GLN A 273 3.93 -3.81 -12.30
N SER A 274 2.94 -3.67 -11.42
CA SER A 274 1.56 -4.17 -11.63
C SER A 274 0.87 -3.67 -12.91
N PRO A 275 1.08 -2.42 -13.39
CA PRO A 275 0.46 -1.96 -14.64
C PRO A 275 0.94 -2.73 -15.88
N LYS A 276 2.02 -3.50 -15.80
CA LYS A 276 2.42 -4.41 -16.90
C LYS A 276 1.43 -5.54 -17.18
N ILE A 277 0.39 -5.74 -16.37
CA ILE A 277 -0.73 -6.63 -16.73
C ILE A 277 -1.34 -6.23 -18.09
N VAL A 278 -1.39 -4.93 -18.38
CA VAL A 278 -1.91 -4.40 -19.66
C VAL A 278 -1.04 -4.79 -20.83
N LYS A 279 0.27 -4.96 -20.61
CA LYS A 279 1.21 -5.39 -21.64
C LYS A 279 0.89 -6.77 -22.25
N LEU A 280 0.13 -7.62 -21.55
CA LEU A 280 -0.39 -8.86 -22.14
C LEU A 280 -1.27 -8.62 -23.36
N LEU A 281 -2.04 -7.54 -23.39
CA LEU A 281 -2.85 -7.15 -24.57
C LEU A 281 -1.98 -6.50 -25.64
N GLU A 282 -1.04 -5.63 -25.25
CA GLU A 282 -0.09 -5.01 -26.18
C GLU A 282 0.70 -6.05 -26.98
N ASP A 283 1.24 -7.06 -26.27
CA ASP A 283 2.04 -8.13 -26.89
C ASP A 283 1.17 -9.08 -27.75
N ALA A 284 -0.03 -9.43 -27.26
CA ALA A 284 -0.93 -10.32 -28.00
C ALA A 284 -1.46 -9.71 -29.29
N LEU A 285 -1.60 -8.39 -29.36
CA LEU A 285 -2.20 -7.66 -30.47
C LEU A 285 -1.17 -6.85 -31.29
N ASP A 286 0.11 -6.93 -30.92
CA ASP A 286 1.20 -6.12 -31.49
C ASP A 286 0.80 -4.63 -31.60
N THR A 287 0.23 -4.12 -30.50
CA THR A 287 -0.34 -2.77 -30.45
C THR A 287 0.10 -2.09 -29.16
N PRO A 288 1.18 -1.29 -29.16
CA PRO A 288 1.64 -0.57 -27.98
C PRO A 288 0.70 0.57 -27.63
N LEU A 289 0.34 0.69 -26.37
CA LEU A 289 -0.48 1.78 -25.85
C LEU A 289 0.43 2.96 -25.49
N ARG A 290 0.72 3.82 -26.44
CA ARG A 290 1.62 4.97 -26.27
C ARG A 290 0.96 6.25 -26.77
N ALA A 291 1.09 7.32 -25.97
CA ALA A 291 0.69 8.66 -26.36
C ALA A 291 1.70 9.69 -25.84
N PRO A 292 1.99 10.77 -26.59
CA PRO A 292 2.87 11.82 -26.14
C PRO A 292 2.24 12.65 -25.00
N GLY A 293 3.10 13.29 -24.17
CA GLY A 293 2.67 14.21 -23.13
C GLY A 293 2.31 13.56 -21.78
N PHE A 294 2.46 12.24 -21.62
CA PHE A 294 2.24 11.54 -20.36
C PHE A 294 3.56 11.36 -19.58
N PRO A 295 3.53 11.49 -18.22
CA PRO A 295 4.72 11.44 -17.40
C PRO A 295 5.26 10.01 -17.24
N ALA A 296 6.57 9.89 -17.04
CA ALA A 296 7.20 8.59 -16.73
C ALA A 296 7.03 8.17 -15.25
N ALA A 297 6.69 9.12 -14.38
CA ALA A 297 6.43 8.90 -12.96
C ALA A 297 5.35 9.88 -12.50
N LEU A 298 4.57 9.47 -11.50
CA LEU A 298 3.59 10.35 -10.85
C LEU A 298 4.31 11.27 -9.85
N SER A 299 3.94 12.54 -9.85
CA SER A 299 4.47 13.58 -8.96
C SER A 299 3.57 13.80 -7.75
#